data_e090a7f17a75cb6ebb2f8fa101ee728e
#
_entry.id   e090a7f17a75cb6ebb2f8fa101ee728e
#
_cell.length_a   1.000
_cell.length_b   1.000
_cell.length_c   1.000
_cell.angle_alpha   90.00
_cell.angle_beta   90.00
_cell.angle_gamma   90.00
#
_symmetry.space_group_name_H-M   'P 1'
#
loop_
_entity.id
_entity.type
_entity.pdbx_description
1 polymer ?
#
loop_
_entity_poly.entity_id
_entity_poly.type
_entity_poly.pdbx_seq_one_letter_code
_entity_poly.pdbx_strand_id
1 'polypeptide(L)'
;MKYCFDLDGTICDTPMRPEDNKPGYLEANPFPFMVEQVNRLYDEGHEIIIQTARGRGSGIDWTGLTKEQLRQWGVKYHDLEPMFHKPTADIFIDDKGINVEAWKKTVPPKKGIIARAFD
;
A
#
# COMPACT_ATOMS: atom_id res chain seq x y z
N MET A 1 -0.84 -17.83 -3.20
CA MET A 1 0.11 -16.75 -3.50
C MET A 1 0.18 -15.80 -2.31
N LYS A 2 1.20 -14.99 -2.26
CA LYS A 2 1.40 -13.99 -1.21
C LYS A 2 1.17 -12.60 -1.78
N TYR A 3 0.20 -11.89 -1.22
CA TYR A 3 -0.17 -10.53 -1.61
C TYR A 3 0.25 -9.54 -0.54
N CYS A 4 0.86 -8.43 -0.95
CA CYS A 4 1.17 -7.32 -0.06
C CYS A 4 0.37 -6.10 -0.50
N PHE A 5 -0.49 -5.62 0.40
CA PHE A 5 -1.33 -4.44 0.17
C PHE A 5 -0.79 -3.26 0.95
N ASP A 6 -0.63 -2.13 0.29
CA ASP A 6 -0.45 -0.85 0.97
C ASP A 6 -1.75 -0.47 1.68
N LEU A 7 -1.64 0.33 2.74
CA LEU A 7 -2.80 0.69 3.56
C LEU A 7 -3.45 1.99 3.09
N ASP A 8 -2.79 3.12 3.36
CA ASP A 8 -3.36 4.45 3.06
C ASP A 8 -3.36 4.69 1.55
N GLY A 9 -4.53 5.01 1.00
CA GLY A 9 -4.73 5.18 -0.44
C GLY A 9 -5.06 3.90 -1.19
N THR A 10 -4.96 2.74 -0.57
CA THR A 10 -5.23 1.44 -1.20
C THR A 10 -6.39 0.70 -0.53
N ILE A 11 -6.30 0.46 0.78
CA ILE A 11 -7.39 -0.17 1.54
C ILE A 11 -8.31 0.87 2.14
N CYS A 12 -7.79 2.04 2.48
CA CYS A 12 -8.55 3.12 3.08
C CYS A 12 -8.19 4.47 2.48
N ASP A 13 -9.13 5.41 2.60
CA ASP A 13 -8.92 6.82 2.32
C ASP A 13 -8.45 7.51 3.60
N THR A 14 -7.34 8.22 3.52
CA THR A 14 -6.76 8.94 4.65
C THR A 14 -6.68 10.42 4.27
N PRO A 15 -7.60 11.26 4.79
CA PRO A 15 -7.61 12.66 4.42
C PRO A 15 -6.41 13.40 4.99
N MET A 16 -5.97 14.43 4.29
CA MET A 16 -4.96 15.36 4.81
C MET A 16 -5.64 16.36 5.73
N ARG A 17 -5.03 16.60 6.88
CA ARG A 17 -5.56 17.58 7.83
C ARG A 17 -5.28 18.99 7.32
N PRO A 18 -6.29 19.88 7.28
CA PRO A 18 -6.08 21.26 6.80
C PRO A 18 -5.13 22.08 7.67
N GLU A 19 -5.11 21.84 8.97
CA GLU A 19 -4.36 22.65 9.93
C GLU A 19 -2.84 22.47 9.81
N ASP A 20 -2.36 21.31 9.40
CA ASP A 20 -0.91 21.04 9.34
C ASP A 20 -0.47 20.32 8.07
N ASN A 21 -1.41 20.03 7.17
CA ASN A 21 -1.14 19.31 5.93
C ASN A 21 -0.46 17.97 6.14
N LYS A 22 -0.84 17.27 7.21
CA LYS A 22 -0.39 15.91 7.54
C LYS A 22 -1.53 14.92 7.43
N PRO A 23 -1.23 13.62 7.23
CA PRO A 23 -2.28 12.62 7.13
C PRO A 23 -3.09 12.50 8.43
N GLY A 24 -4.42 12.51 8.29
CA GLY A 24 -5.33 12.31 9.41
C GLY A 24 -5.67 10.84 9.58
N TYR A 25 -4.79 10.07 10.20
CA TYR A 25 -4.99 8.62 10.35
C TYR A 25 -6.23 8.27 11.16
N LEU A 26 -6.59 9.12 12.15
CA LEU A 26 -7.80 8.90 12.95
C LEU A 26 -9.08 9.02 12.13
N GLU A 27 -9.05 9.78 11.05
CA GLU A 27 -10.19 10.02 10.18
C GLU A 27 -10.20 9.12 8.94
N ALA A 28 -9.31 8.12 8.89
CA ALA A 28 -9.26 7.20 7.78
C ALA A 28 -10.55 6.39 7.66
N ASN A 29 -11.01 6.20 6.44
CA ASN A 29 -12.21 5.43 6.13
C ASN A 29 -11.87 4.30 5.15
N PRO A 30 -12.40 3.09 5.36
CA PRO A 30 -12.10 1.98 4.47
C PRO A 30 -12.75 2.17 3.10
N PHE A 31 -12.10 1.64 2.07
CA PHE A 31 -12.72 1.44 0.78
C PHE A 31 -13.44 0.09 0.79
N PRO A 32 -14.78 0.05 0.83
CA PRO A 32 -15.50 -1.23 0.98
C PRO A 32 -15.15 -2.26 -0.08
N PHE A 33 -14.99 -1.82 -1.32
CA PHE A 33 -14.59 -2.71 -2.41
C PHE A 33 -13.24 -3.36 -2.15
N MET A 34 -12.26 -2.59 -1.67
CA MET A 34 -10.93 -3.12 -1.41
C MET A 34 -10.91 -4.09 -0.23
N VAL A 35 -11.63 -3.76 0.84
CA VAL A 35 -11.78 -4.67 1.98
C VAL A 35 -12.38 -6.00 1.52
N GLU A 36 -13.40 -5.95 0.68
CA GLU A 36 -14.03 -7.15 0.13
C GLU A 36 -13.03 -7.97 -0.71
N GLN A 37 -12.23 -7.32 -1.54
CA GLN A 37 -11.24 -8.02 -2.37
C GLN A 37 -10.13 -8.66 -1.52
N VAL A 38 -9.62 -7.95 -0.52
CA VAL A 38 -8.61 -8.50 0.40
C VAL A 38 -9.17 -9.73 1.11
N ASN A 39 -10.39 -9.63 1.63
CA ASN A 39 -11.02 -10.72 2.36
C ASN A 39 -11.30 -11.92 1.46
N ARG A 40 -11.68 -11.69 0.20
CA ARG A 40 -11.88 -12.76 -0.77
C ARG A 40 -10.59 -13.54 -0.99
N LEU A 41 -9.48 -12.84 -1.18
CA LEU A 41 -8.17 -13.48 -1.35
C LEU A 41 -7.75 -14.25 -0.11
N TYR A 42 -7.98 -13.68 1.06
CA TYR A 42 -7.72 -14.36 2.33
C TYR A 42 -8.51 -15.66 2.43
N ASP A 43 -9.82 -15.62 2.14
CA ASP A 43 -10.71 -16.77 2.22
C ASP A 43 -10.36 -17.83 1.17
N GLU A 44 -9.78 -17.45 0.05
CA GLU A 44 -9.30 -18.37 -0.98
C GLU A 44 -7.96 -19.04 -0.61
N GLY A 45 -7.39 -18.73 0.54
CA GLY A 45 -6.18 -19.38 1.04
C GLY A 45 -4.89 -18.65 0.70
N HIS A 46 -4.95 -17.44 0.19
CA HIS A 46 -3.75 -16.63 -0.08
C HIS A 46 -3.22 -15.99 1.21
N GLU A 47 -1.92 -15.78 1.28
CA GLU A 47 -1.31 -15.04 2.37
C GLU A 47 -1.43 -13.55 2.11
N ILE A 48 -1.88 -12.81 3.13
CA ILE A 48 -2.13 -11.37 3.03
C ILE A 48 -1.23 -10.62 3.99
N ILE A 49 -0.43 -9.71 3.45
CA ILE A 49 0.43 -8.81 4.21
C ILE A 49 -0.11 -7.40 4.00
N ILE A 50 -0.25 -6.65 5.08
CA ILE A 50 -0.55 -5.21 5.02
C ILE A 50 0.72 -4.46 5.31
N GLN A 51 1.11 -3.53 4.45
CA GLN A 51 2.27 -2.67 4.63
C GLN A 51 1.82 -1.24 4.88
N THR A 52 2.44 -0.58 5.84
CA THR A 52 2.11 0.80 6.16
C THR A 52 3.37 1.64 6.35
N ALA A 53 3.29 2.89 5.91
CA ALA A 53 4.34 3.88 6.15
C ALA A 53 3.98 4.84 7.30
N ARG A 54 2.89 4.55 8.03
CA ARG A 54 2.45 5.41 9.14
C ARG A 54 3.54 5.53 10.19
N GLY A 55 3.88 6.76 10.53
CA GLY A 55 4.90 7.07 11.51
C GLY A 55 6.31 7.24 10.94
N ARG A 56 6.50 7.01 9.64
CA ARG A 56 7.83 7.11 9.02
C ARG A 56 8.44 8.49 9.18
N GLY A 57 7.66 9.56 8.98
CA GLY A 57 8.15 10.93 9.07
C GLY A 57 8.21 11.49 10.49
N SER A 58 7.33 11.03 11.38
CA SER A 58 7.19 11.57 12.73
C SER A 58 7.87 10.74 13.81
N GLY A 59 8.14 9.47 13.55
CA GLY A 59 8.61 8.54 14.55
C GLY A 59 7.54 8.08 15.54
N ILE A 60 6.29 8.48 15.34
CA ILE A 60 5.17 8.06 16.20
C ILE A 60 4.77 6.65 15.85
N ASP A 61 4.56 5.82 16.87
CA ASP A 61 4.10 4.44 16.67
C ASP A 61 2.58 4.40 16.47
N TRP A 62 2.15 4.14 15.24
CA TRP A 62 0.74 4.04 14.87
C TRP A 62 0.22 2.60 14.84
N THR A 63 1.03 1.63 15.29
CA THR A 63 0.68 0.20 15.18
C THR A 63 -0.63 -0.13 15.88
N GLY A 64 -0.83 0.37 17.10
CA GLY A 64 -2.06 0.10 17.86
C GLY A 64 -3.30 0.61 17.16
N LEU A 65 -3.27 1.87 16.72
CA LEU A 65 -4.39 2.46 15.98
C LEU A 65 -4.66 1.70 14.68
N THR A 66 -3.60 1.38 13.95
CA THR A 66 -3.73 0.68 12.67
C THR A 66 -4.38 -0.69 12.83
N LYS A 67 -3.94 -1.47 13.81
CA LYS A 67 -4.56 -2.77 14.10
C LYS A 67 -6.03 -2.64 14.49
N GLU A 68 -6.36 -1.64 15.30
CA GLU A 68 -7.74 -1.40 15.71
C GLU A 68 -8.63 -1.01 14.51
N GLN A 69 -8.12 -0.15 13.62
CA GLN A 69 -8.84 0.20 12.41
C GLN A 69 -9.08 -1.00 11.51
N LEU A 70 -8.04 -1.81 11.27
CA LEU A 70 -8.19 -3.03 10.46
C LEU A 70 -9.22 -3.98 11.08
N ARG A 71 -9.23 -4.10 12.41
CA ARG A 71 -10.23 -4.90 13.11
C ARG A 71 -11.64 -4.35 12.91
N GLN A 72 -11.83 -3.05 13.10
CA GLN A 72 -13.14 -2.39 12.93
C GLN A 72 -13.66 -2.50 11.51
N TRP A 73 -12.76 -2.41 10.54
CA TRP A 73 -13.13 -2.51 9.12
C TRP A 73 -13.35 -3.95 8.66
N GLY A 74 -13.05 -4.92 9.50
CA GLY A 74 -13.20 -6.32 9.17
C GLY A 74 -12.19 -6.85 8.16
N VAL A 75 -11.01 -6.24 8.09
CA VAL A 75 -9.94 -6.67 7.17
C VAL A 75 -9.28 -7.94 7.71
N LYS A 76 -9.21 -8.95 6.87
CA LYS A 76 -8.53 -10.21 7.17
C LYS A 76 -7.11 -10.17 6.62
N TYR A 77 -6.14 -10.42 7.46
CA TYR A 77 -4.73 -10.41 7.05
C TYR A 77 -3.89 -11.30 7.97
N HIS A 78 -2.71 -11.66 7.52
CA HIS A 78 -1.79 -12.50 8.29
C HIS A 78 -0.78 -11.66 9.06
N ASP A 79 -0.18 -10.66 8.39
CA ASP A 79 0.84 -9.81 9.00
C ASP A 79 0.64 -8.34 8.65
N LEU A 80 1.01 -7.49 9.60
CA LEU A 80 1.12 -6.05 9.41
C LEU A 80 2.60 -5.69 9.49
N GLU A 81 3.18 -5.27 8.36
CA GLU A 81 4.58 -4.92 8.28
C GLU A 81 4.79 -3.45 8.57
N PRO A 82 5.68 -3.11 9.52
CA PRO A 82 5.99 -1.72 9.80
C PRO A 82 6.81 -1.09 8.66
N MET A 83 6.86 0.23 8.68
CA MET A 83 7.42 1.07 7.63
C MET A 83 8.88 0.81 7.25
N PHE A 84 9.67 0.20 8.13
CA PHE A 84 11.10 -0.03 7.87
C PHE A 84 11.38 -1.39 7.22
N HIS A 85 10.37 -2.21 7.08
CA HIS A 85 10.52 -3.54 6.51
C HIS A 85 9.85 -3.59 5.15
N LYS A 86 10.61 -4.03 4.15
CA LYS A 86 10.04 -4.34 2.86
C LYS A 86 9.71 -5.83 2.84
N PRO A 87 8.44 -6.20 2.88
CA PRO A 87 8.06 -7.61 2.86
C PRO A 87 8.35 -8.23 1.50
N THR A 88 8.51 -9.55 1.49
CA THR A 88 8.51 -10.30 0.25
C THR A 88 7.07 -10.65 -0.11
N ALA A 89 6.73 -10.59 -1.39
CA ALA A 89 5.41 -10.96 -1.87
C ALA A 89 5.48 -11.33 -3.35
N ASP A 90 4.48 -12.09 -3.81
CA ASP A 90 4.34 -12.37 -5.22
C ASP A 90 3.72 -11.19 -5.96
N ILE A 91 2.80 -10.49 -5.31
CA ILE A 91 2.08 -9.35 -5.87
C ILE A 91 2.02 -8.24 -4.83
N PHE A 92 2.41 -7.02 -5.26
CA PHE A 92 2.27 -5.80 -4.47
C PHE A 92 1.14 -4.95 -5.06
N ILE A 93 0.22 -4.52 -4.21
CA ILE A 93 -0.93 -3.70 -4.61
C ILE A 93 -0.87 -2.39 -3.82
N ASP A 94 -0.69 -1.29 -4.55
CA ASP A 94 -0.63 0.06 -3.98
C ASP A 94 -1.23 1.07 -4.96
N ASP A 95 -1.38 2.31 -4.48
CA ASP A 95 -2.02 3.38 -5.24
C ASP A 95 -1.05 4.21 -6.09
N LYS A 96 0.26 4.01 -5.94
CA LYS A 96 1.27 4.89 -6.55
C LYS A 96 2.24 4.17 -7.48
N GLY A 97 2.47 2.89 -7.26
CA GLY A 97 3.40 2.13 -8.06
C GLY A 97 2.89 1.86 -9.46
N ILE A 98 3.82 1.77 -10.40
CA ILE A 98 3.53 1.38 -11.78
C ILE A 98 4.38 0.16 -12.09
N ASN A 99 3.76 -0.85 -12.68
CA ASN A 99 4.50 -2.02 -13.16
C ASN A 99 5.53 -1.60 -14.20
N VAL A 100 6.75 -2.11 -14.08
CA VAL A 100 7.86 -1.68 -14.94
C VAL A 100 7.59 -1.95 -16.42
N GLU A 101 6.93 -3.04 -16.74
CA GLU A 101 6.60 -3.34 -18.16
C GLU A 101 5.54 -2.37 -18.69
N ALA A 102 4.57 -1.98 -17.84
CA ALA A 102 3.61 -0.95 -18.20
C ALA A 102 4.29 0.41 -18.36
N TRP A 103 5.22 0.75 -17.48
CA TRP A 103 5.98 1.99 -17.57
C TRP A 103 6.75 2.10 -18.89
N LYS A 104 7.44 1.04 -19.27
CA LYS A 104 8.19 0.99 -20.54
C LYS A 104 7.32 1.31 -21.75
N LYS A 105 6.04 0.93 -21.72
CA LYS A 105 5.09 1.19 -22.81
C LYS A 105 4.62 2.62 -22.85
N THR A 106 4.61 3.33 -21.71
CA THR A 106 4.12 4.72 -21.62
C THR A 106 5.20 5.74 -21.90
N VAL A 107 6.47 5.37 -21.73
CA VAL A 107 7.60 6.26 -21.94
C VAL A 107 8.14 6.05 -23.35
N PRO A 108 8.10 7.06 -24.24
CA PRO A 108 8.64 6.89 -25.59
C PRO A 108 10.13 6.61 -25.51
N PRO A 109 10.65 5.75 -26.39
CA PRO A 109 12.07 5.47 -26.42
C PRO A 109 12.83 6.75 -26.77
N LYS A 110 13.86 7.06 -26.00
CA LYS A 110 14.73 8.21 -26.28
C LYS A 110 15.76 7.80 -27.31
N LYS A 111 15.89 8.62 -28.32
CA LYS A 111 16.94 8.46 -29.33
C LYS A 111 18.22 9.12 -28.85
N GLY A 112 19.34 8.63 -29.33
CA GLY A 112 20.62 9.25 -29.11
C GLY A 112 21.34 8.74 -27.86
N ILE A 113 21.76 9.63 -26.99
CA ILE A 113 22.71 9.33 -25.91
C ILE A 113 22.23 8.21 -24.99
N ILE A 114 20.94 8.25 -24.58
CA ILE A 114 20.41 7.27 -23.63
C ILE A 114 20.38 5.88 -24.25
N ALA A 115 19.87 5.77 -25.46
CA ALA A 115 19.85 4.49 -26.17
C ALA A 115 21.26 3.91 -26.31
N ARG A 116 22.23 4.73 -26.65
CA ARG A 116 23.63 4.31 -26.77
C ARG A 116 24.25 3.88 -25.46
N ALA A 117 23.85 4.52 -24.36
CA ALA A 117 24.38 4.19 -23.04
C ALA A 117 23.96 2.80 -22.58
N PHE A 118 22.84 2.30 -23.06
CA PHE A 118 22.27 1.04 -22.61
C PHE A 118 22.24 -0.05 -23.68
N ASP A 119 22.74 0.25 -24.84
CA ASP A 119 22.85 -0.75 -25.91
C ASP A 119 23.96 -1.79 -25.64
#